data_4d08d4d1c994fdedc3c30b8fb73d7ba8
#
_entry.id   4d08d4d1c994fdedc3c30b8fb73d7ba8
#
_cell.length_a   1.000
_cell.length_b   1.000
_cell.length_c   1.000
_cell.angle_alpha   90.00
_cell.angle_beta   90.00
_cell.angle_gamma   90.00
#
_symmetry.space_group_name_H-M   'P 1'
#
loop_
_entity.id
_entity.type
_entity.pdbx_description
1 polymer ?
#
loop_
_entity_poly.entity_id
_entity_poly.type
_entity_poly.pdbx_seq_one_letter_code
_entity_poly.pdbx_strand_id
1 'polypeptide(L)'
;MLNGYPPEYALRLNKRRAELVNLLAPQLFEMSKKEQKDWQKRVDAVKKEIAELESYFEEINSNKIYLGAFEWRIEFPEVLDADGNFIGFDCVIGNPPYIQLQSMGTDADVLERMKYKTYVRTGDIYCLFYEQGMNLLKPNGCLCYITSNKWMRAGYGKELRQYFIAKTNPVLLIDFAGIKIFDAATVETNILIAKKESYTQNTLACIISNTDDLNKLSVLVQQQAVECRFASSDSWVILSPIEQSIKQKIDTIGTPLKDWNINIYRGVLTGYNDAFIISTEKRNEILANCQTEDERTRTAELIRPILRGRDIKRYAYNWAGLYLIATFPSRHYDIEMYPAVKQYLLTFGIEKLEQTGKAYIVNGEKIKARKKTNNKWFEIQDSISYWEDFSKPKIVWGEISDKSKFAFDFLGEYIPEATTFYLNGEYIEYLLTALNSSVSEWLFSKTGTTTGVGTIRWKKYTIEQLIVAKPNYEQQKEHLAAFENLKAGKMSISDFKDFSNKLMYKIYELTNEEIRAIENLYN
;
A
#
# COMPACT_ATOMS: atom_id res chain seq x y z
N MET A 1 22.83 38.15 0.32
CA MET A 1 22.71 37.35 -0.89
C MET A 1 21.71 38.03 -1.81
N LEU A 2 22.21 38.88 -2.67
CA LEU A 2 21.39 39.67 -3.59
C LEU A 2 21.33 38.99 -4.96
N ASN A 3 20.92 37.74 -5.09
CA ASN A 3 20.48 37.06 -6.31
C ASN A 3 20.14 35.64 -5.93
N GLY A 4 18.89 35.41 -5.53
CA GLY A 4 18.33 34.18 -4.97
C GLY A 4 18.17 33.02 -5.93
N TYR A 5 19.15 32.79 -6.81
CA TYR A 5 19.12 31.66 -7.73
C TYR A 5 19.92 30.49 -7.15
N PRO A 6 19.36 29.27 -7.08
CA PRO A 6 20.19 28.09 -6.96
C PRO A 6 21.14 28.05 -8.18
N PRO A 7 22.46 28.08 -8.00
CA PRO A 7 23.43 28.13 -9.10
C PRO A 7 23.21 27.04 -10.16
N GLU A 8 22.66 25.91 -9.74
CA GLU A 8 22.34 24.75 -10.56
C GLU A 8 21.29 25.03 -11.65
N TYR A 9 20.27 25.82 -11.35
CA TYR A 9 19.21 26.14 -12.32
C TYR A 9 19.66 27.15 -13.38
N ALA A 10 20.43 28.17 -12.97
CA ALA A 10 21.02 29.11 -13.91
C ALA A 10 22.01 28.39 -14.85
N LEU A 11 22.81 27.47 -14.32
CA LEU A 11 23.73 26.66 -15.11
C LEU A 11 22.97 25.75 -16.09
N ARG A 12 21.86 25.16 -15.66
CA ARG A 12 21.01 24.31 -16.48
C ARG A 12 20.33 25.10 -17.60
N LEU A 13 19.79 26.29 -17.30
CA LEU A 13 19.19 27.18 -18.31
C LEU A 13 20.20 27.57 -19.38
N ASN A 14 21.41 28.01 -18.98
CA ASN A 14 22.46 28.39 -19.89
C ASN A 14 22.91 27.19 -20.78
N LYS A 15 23.00 25.99 -20.19
CA LYS A 15 23.32 24.75 -20.93
C LYS A 15 22.25 24.42 -21.97
N ARG A 16 20.94 24.57 -21.64
CA ARG A 16 19.84 24.32 -22.58
C ARG A 16 19.76 25.38 -23.67
N ARG A 17 20.02 26.64 -23.34
CA ARG A 17 20.12 27.71 -24.36
C ARG A 17 21.26 27.44 -25.33
N ALA A 18 22.44 27.04 -24.85
CA ALA A 18 23.56 26.66 -25.70
C ALA A 18 23.25 25.43 -26.59
N GLU A 19 22.55 24.43 -26.05
CA GLU A 19 22.08 23.28 -26.82
C GLU A 19 21.10 23.69 -27.92
N LEU A 20 20.16 24.60 -27.63
CA LEU A 20 19.22 25.12 -28.62
C LEU A 20 19.94 25.86 -29.75
N VAL A 21 20.93 26.72 -29.43
CA VAL A 21 21.73 27.43 -30.42
C VAL A 21 22.47 26.43 -31.35
N ASN A 22 23.05 25.38 -30.78
CA ASN A 22 23.73 24.33 -31.56
C ASN A 22 22.75 23.54 -32.42
N LEU A 23 21.55 23.25 -31.95
CA LEU A 23 20.51 22.56 -32.75
C LEU A 23 19.97 23.42 -33.89
N LEU A 24 19.91 24.74 -33.72
CA LEU A 24 19.43 25.70 -34.73
C LEU A 24 20.53 26.20 -35.65
N ALA A 25 21.79 25.84 -35.42
CA ALA A 25 22.90 26.21 -36.32
C ALA A 25 22.68 25.67 -37.75
N PRO A 26 23.07 26.41 -38.80
CA PRO A 26 22.92 25.96 -40.18
C PRO A 26 23.54 24.59 -40.40
N GLN A 27 22.77 23.66 -40.94
CA GLN A 27 23.26 22.32 -41.25
C GLN A 27 23.92 22.28 -42.64
N LEU A 28 25.06 21.61 -42.73
CA LEU A 28 25.82 21.50 -43.96
C LEU A 28 25.25 20.50 -44.99
N PHE A 29 24.29 19.66 -44.56
CA PHE A 29 23.66 18.63 -45.40
C PHE A 29 22.14 18.63 -45.25
N GLU A 30 21.43 18.24 -46.35
CA GLU A 30 19.99 18.08 -46.32
C GLU A 30 19.59 16.85 -45.48
N MET A 31 18.65 17.05 -44.53
CA MET A 31 18.11 15.97 -43.70
C MET A 31 17.03 15.19 -44.43
N SER A 32 17.00 13.89 -44.23
CA SER A 32 15.86 13.05 -44.59
C SER A 32 14.60 13.45 -43.81
N LYS A 33 13.38 13.11 -44.31
CA LYS A 33 12.11 13.38 -43.64
C LYS A 33 12.04 12.80 -42.20
N LYS A 34 12.68 11.69 -41.94
CA LYS A 34 12.74 11.07 -40.63
C LYS A 34 13.63 11.87 -39.67
N GLU A 35 14.82 12.20 -40.10
CA GLU A 35 15.80 13.01 -39.36
C GLU A 35 15.24 14.39 -39.04
N GLN A 36 14.53 15.03 -39.99
CA GLN A 36 13.89 16.31 -39.78
C GLN A 36 12.79 16.25 -38.72
N LYS A 37 12.01 15.14 -38.67
CA LYS A 37 10.98 14.93 -37.64
C LYS A 37 11.59 14.70 -36.26
N ASP A 38 12.68 13.95 -36.18
CA ASP A 38 13.38 13.68 -34.92
C ASP A 38 14.12 14.92 -34.41
N TRP A 39 14.73 15.68 -35.31
CA TRP A 39 15.31 17.00 -35.03
C TRP A 39 14.25 17.98 -34.49
N GLN A 40 13.10 18.09 -35.15
CA GLN A 40 12.01 18.98 -34.70
C GLN A 40 11.53 18.61 -33.30
N LYS A 41 11.33 17.32 -33.01
CA LYS A 41 10.97 16.85 -31.67
C LYS A 41 12.01 17.25 -30.60
N ARG A 42 13.28 17.17 -30.95
CA ARG A 42 14.37 17.54 -30.04
C ARG A 42 14.40 19.04 -29.79
N VAL A 43 14.22 19.84 -30.82
CA VAL A 43 14.12 21.31 -30.74
C VAL A 43 12.93 21.70 -29.84
N ASP A 44 11.74 21.08 -30.05
CA ASP A 44 10.54 21.38 -29.28
C ASP A 44 10.70 20.99 -27.81
N ALA A 45 11.35 19.84 -27.51
CA ALA A 45 11.63 19.42 -26.15
C ALA A 45 12.58 20.39 -25.43
N VAL A 46 13.66 20.85 -26.09
CA VAL A 46 14.61 21.81 -25.51
C VAL A 46 13.94 23.17 -25.31
N LYS A 47 13.15 23.65 -26.27
CA LYS A 47 12.36 24.90 -26.14
C LYS A 47 11.40 24.84 -24.96
N LYS A 48 10.70 23.71 -24.79
CA LYS A 48 9.77 23.49 -23.68
C LYS A 48 10.49 23.55 -22.34
N GLU A 49 11.64 22.88 -22.21
CA GLU A 49 12.43 22.91 -20.97
C GLU A 49 12.98 24.30 -20.65
N ILE A 50 13.40 25.07 -21.67
CA ILE A 50 13.80 26.48 -21.51
C ILE A 50 12.63 27.30 -20.99
N ALA A 51 11.45 27.20 -21.60
CA ALA A 51 10.27 27.95 -21.19
C ALA A 51 9.83 27.61 -19.75
N GLU A 52 9.91 26.34 -19.36
CA GLU A 52 9.65 25.91 -17.96
C GLU A 52 10.65 26.52 -16.97
N LEU A 53 11.94 26.55 -17.32
CA LEU A 53 12.97 27.16 -16.51
C LEU A 53 12.82 28.68 -16.43
N GLU A 54 12.51 29.35 -17.54
CA GLU A 54 12.27 30.81 -17.60
C GLU A 54 11.03 31.21 -16.82
N SER A 55 9.91 30.45 -16.96
CA SER A 55 8.71 30.66 -16.15
C SER A 55 8.99 30.53 -14.64
N TYR A 56 9.80 29.56 -14.25
CA TYR A 56 10.24 29.39 -12.87
C TYR A 56 11.08 30.60 -12.38
N PHE A 57 11.96 31.16 -13.25
CA PHE A 57 12.71 32.37 -12.94
C PHE A 57 11.81 33.61 -12.84
N GLU A 58 10.82 33.75 -13.72
CA GLU A 58 9.85 34.84 -13.64
C GLU A 58 9.01 34.78 -12.34
N GLU A 59 8.62 33.57 -11.94
CA GLU A 59 7.90 33.34 -10.69
C GLU A 59 8.76 33.74 -9.46
N ILE A 60 10.05 33.40 -9.45
CA ILE A 60 11.00 33.84 -8.42
C ILE A 60 11.19 35.37 -8.43
N ASN A 61 11.41 35.96 -9.62
CA ASN A 61 11.66 37.41 -9.77
C ASN A 61 10.43 38.26 -9.47
N SER A 62 9.24 37.74 -9.71
CA SER A 62 7.99 38.43 -9.37
C SER A 62 7.67 38.43 -7.89
N ASN A 63 8.53 37.85 -7.04
CA ASN A 63 8.34 37.65 -5.59
C ASN A 63 7.05 36.93 -5.19
N LYS A 64 6.31 36.32 -6.14
CA LYS A 64 5.08 35.58 -5.83
C LYS A 64 5.31 34.41 -4.89
N ILE A 65 6.48 33.76 -5.01
CA ILE A 65 6.89 32.65 -4.11
C ILE A 65 7.16 33.18 -2.69
N TYR A 66 7.57 34.43 -2.56
CA TYR A 66 7.91 35.06 -1.28
C TYR A 66 6.78 35.95 -0.72
N LEU A 67 5.70 36.16 -1.46
CA LEU A 67 4.52 36.85 -0.94
C LEU A 67 3.91 36.02 0.21
N GLY A 68 4.17 36.46 1.44
CA GLY A 68 3.80 35.74 2.66
C GLY A 68 4.83 34.72 3.14
N ALA A 69 6.04 34.65 2.54
CA ALA A 69 7.09 33.79 3.02
C ALA A 69 7.56 34.23 4.42
N PHE A 70 7.65 33.26 5.32
CA PHE A 70 8.16 33.44 6.66
C PHE A 70 9.68 33.26 6.65
N GLU A 71 10.42 34.32 7.03
CA GLU A 71 11.90 34.25 7.10
C GLU A 71 12.34 34.20 8.57
N TRP A 72 12.80 33.03 8.98
CA TRP A 72 13.23 32.77 10.37
C TRP A 72 14.25 33.76 10.92
N ARG A 73 15.17 34.24 10.07
CA ARG A 73 16.22 35.19 10.46
C ARG A 73 15.68 36.58 10.81
N ILE A 74 14.55 36.93 10.22
CA ILE A 74 13.89 38.22 10.46
C ILE A 74 12.99 38.13 11.69
N GLU A 75 12.22 37.03 11.76
CA GLU A 75 11.22 36.81 12.82
C GLU A 75 11.87 36.44 14.16
N PHE A 76 13.03 35.75 14.12
CA PHE A 76 13.75 35.28 15.29
C PHE A 76 15.24 35.67 15.22
N PRO A 77 15.60 36.95 15.39
CA PRO A 77 17.01 37.40 15.35
C PRO A 77 17.87 36.75 16.44
N GLU A 78 17.28 36.27 17.53
CA GLU A 78 17.97 35.59 18.63
C GLU A 78 18.55 34.21 18.23
N VAL A 79 18.14 33.63 17.08
CA VAL A 79 18.72 32.40 16.57
C VAL A 79 19.84 32.63 15.55
N LEU A 80 20.40 33.86 15.53
CA LEU A 80 21.56 34.22 14.73
C LEU A 80 22.82 34.33 15.62
N ASP A 81 23.97 34.01 15.04
CA ASP A 81 25.27 34.35 15.66
C ASP A 81 25.66 35.82 15.40
N ALA A 82 26.81 36.23 15.91
CA ALA A 82 27.32 37.58 15.74
C ALA A 82 27.56 37.99 14.27
N ASP A 83 27.75 37.02 13.39
CA ASP A 83 27.98 37.20 11.96
C ASP A 83 26.66 37.13 11.15
N GLY A 84 25.52 36.99 11.82
CA GLY A 84 24.19 36.87 11.18
C GLY A 84 23.89 35.52 10.57
N ASN A 85 24.65 34.46 10.90
CA ASN A 85 24.35 33.09 10.44
C ASN A 85 23.29 32.49 11.35
N PHE A 86 22.39 31.71 10.73
CA PHE A 86 21.35 30.97 11.45
C PHE A 86 21.98 29.80 12.23
N ILE A 87 21.93 29.87 13.57
CA ILE A 87 22.44 28.83 14.47
C ILE A 87 21.37 27.83 14.90
N GLY A 88 20.09 28.17 14.79
CA GLY A 88 18.93 27.34 15.07
C GLY A 88 18.37 27.44 16.48
N PHE A 89 17.34 26.68 16.75
CA PHE A 89 16.63 26.59 18.01
C PHE A 89 17.18 25.47 18.89
N ASP A 90 17.04 25.60 20.20
CA ASP A 90 17.34 24.52 21.15
C ASP A 90 16.26 23.45 21.17
N CYS A 91 15.00 23.87 20.95
CA CYS A 91 13.85 23.01 20.96
C CYS A 91 12.83 23.46 19.92
N VAL A 92 12.25 22.47 19.20
CA VAL A 92 11.10 22.66 18.31
C VAL A 92 9.99 21.72 18.76
N ILE A 93 8.85 22.27 19.15
CA ILE A 93 7.67 21.52 19.59
C ILE A 93 6.47 21.89 18.75
N GLY A 94 5.61 20.93 18.40
CA GLY A 94 4.43 21.24 17.61
C GLY A 94 3.49 20.07 17.34
N ASN A 95 2.37 20.44 16.73
CA ASN A 95 1.37 19.54 16.16
C ASN A 95 1.23 19.88 14.67
N PRO A 96 2.06 19.31 13.79
CA PRO A 96 1.97 19.57 12.36
C PRO A 96 0.63 19.14 11.75
N PRO A 97 0.17 19.77 10.65
CA PRO A 97 -1.08 19.42 10.01
C PRO A 97 -1.06 18.01 9.41
N TYR A 98 -2.22 17.32 9.42
CA TYR A 98 -2.42 15.97 8.86
C TYR A 98 -3.13 16.08 7.52
N ILE A 99 -2.39 16.42 6.47
CA ILE A 99 -2.91 16.64 5.11
C ILE A 99 -2.13 15.76 4.14
N GLN A 100 -2.83 14.95 3.36
CA GLN A 100 -2.19 14.12 2.34
C GLN A 100 -1.65 14.99 1.20
N LEU A 101 -0.37 14.85 0.85
CA LEU A 101 0.28 15.62 -0.21
C LEU A 101 -0.44 15.50 -1.55
N GLN A 102 -0.96 14.31 -1.88
CA GLN A 102 -1.72 14.11 -3.13
C GLN A 102 -3.00 14.94 -3.24
N SER A 103 -3.55 15.42 -2.11
CA SER A 103 -4.75 16.28 -2.08
C SER A 103 -4.44 17.77 -2.19
N MET A 104 -3.15 18.17 -2.14
CA MET A 104 -2.70 19.55 -2.13
C MET A 104 -2.51 20.15 -3.55
N GLY A 105 -2.76 19.36 -4.61
CA GLY A 105 -2.67 19.85 -5.99
C GLY A 105 -1.30 20.44 -6.33
N THR A 106 -1.27 21.68 -6.80
CA THR A 106 -0.06 22.42 -7.19
C THR A 106 0.92 22.67 -6.04
N ASP A 107 0.42 22.82 -4.82
CA ASP A 107 1.29 23.03 -3.65
C ASP A 107 2.17 21.81 -3.39
N ALA A 108 1.65 20.60 -3.62
CA ALA A 108 2.47 19.39 -3.53
C ALA A 108 3.60 19.36 -4.57
N ASP A 109 3.39 19.92 -5.75
CA ASP A 109 4.41 20.02 -6.80
C ASP A 109 5.51 21.02 -6.41
N VAL A 110 5.15 22.10 -5.69
CA VAL A 110 6.12 23.04 -5.11
C VAL A 110 6.96 22.35 -4.04
N LEU A 111 6.31 21.62 -3.10
CA LEU A 111 7.00 20.86 -2.05
C LEU A 111 7.93 19.78 -2.61
N GLU A 112 7.57 19.12 -3.71
CA GLU A 112 8.43 18.16 -4.41
C GLU A 112 9.73 18.81 -4.93
N ARG A 113 9.62 20.03 -5.49
CA ARG A 113 10.77 20.80 -5.98
C ARG A 113 11.71 21.24 -4.86
N MET A 114 11.23 21.34 -3.62
CA MET A 114 12.05 21.65 -2.44
C MET A 114 12.98 20.50 -2.04
N LYS A 115 12.80 19.30 -2.63
CA LYS A 115 13.68 18.13 -2.48
C LYS A 115 13.87 17.65 -1.04
N TYR A 116 12.82 17.71 -0.23
CA TYR A 116 12.82 17.06 1.07
C TYR A 116 13.08 15.56 0.91
N LYS A 117 13.96 15.00 1.72
CA LYS A 117 14.29 13.56 1.72
C LYS A 117 13.09 12.71 2.14
N THR A 118 12.22 13.30 2.95
CA THR A 118 11.02 12.68 3.49
C THR A 118 9.79 12.83 2.58
N TYR A 119 9.95 13.45 1.39
CA TYR A 119 8.85 13.65 0.45
C TYR A 119 8.44 12.36 -0.23
N VAL A 120 7.16 11.99 -0.07
CA VAL A 120 6.50 10.92 -0.82
C VAL A 120 5.11 11.42 -1.22
N ARG A 121 4.78 11.45 -2.51
CA ARG A 121 3.52 12.01 -3.04
C ARG A 121 2.26 11.44 -2.37
N THR A 122 2.29 10.17 -1.96
CA THR A 122 1.18 9.50 -1.25
C THR A 122 1.23 9.66 0.26
N GLY A 123 2.22 10.39 0.78
CA GLY A 123 2.40 10.65 2.20
C GLY A 123 1.65 11.87 2.70
N ASP A 124 1.85 12.16 3.96
CA ASP A 124 1.28 13.33 4.65
C ASP A 124 2.34 14.42 4.82
N ILE A 125 1.91 15.68 4.80
CA ILE A 125 2.79 16.85 4.91
C ILE A 125 3.61 16.87 6.22
N TYR A 126 3.10 16.29 7.32
CA TYR A 126 3.85 16.22 8.58
C TYR A 126 5.21 15.51 8.45
N CYS A 127 5.38 14.63 7.45
CA CYS A 127 6.68 14.02 7.17
C CYS A 127 7.74 15.09 6.83
N LEU A 128 7.34 16.10 6.07
CA LEU A 128 8.20 17.24 5.72
C LEU A 128 8.46 18.14 6.92
N PHE A 129 7.47 18.29 7.80
CA PHE A 129 7.63 19.05 9.05
C PHE A 129 8.69 18.44 9.97
N TYR A 130 8.78 17.11 10.04
CA TYR A 130 9.87 16.45 10.78
C TYR A 130 11.24 16.83 10.25
N GLU A 131 11.45 16.78 8.93
CA GLU A 131 12.72 17.18 8.32
C GLU A 131 12.98 18.69 8.50
N GLN A 132 11.97 19.53 8.29
CA GLN A 132 12.12 20.97 8.47
C GLN A 132 12.39 21.33 9.93
N GLY A 133 11.69 20.72 10.87
CA GLY A 133 11.93 20.94 12.31
C GLY A 133 13.36 20.57 12.71
N MET A 134 13.87 19.45 12.19
CA MET A 134 15.27 19.06 12.42
C MET A 134 16.27 20.03 11.77
N ASN A 135 15.95 20.59 10.59
CA ASN A 135 16.80 21.59 9.96
C ASN A 135 16.90 22.86 10.79
N LEU A 136 15.83 23.25 11.48
CA LEU A 136 15.75 24.44 12.33
C LEU A 136 16.46 24.29 13.68
N LEU A 137 16.81 23.10 14.11
CA LEU A 137 17.48 22.87 15.39
C LEU A 137 18.99 23.15 15.34
N LYS A 138 19.55 23.56 16.46
CA LYS A 138 20.99 23.49 16.75
C LYS A 138 21.45 22.01 16.77
N PRO A 139 22.76 21.74 16.60
CA PRO A 139 23.31 20.43 16.98
C PRO A 139 22.91 20.08 18.43
N ASN A 140 22.50 18.84 18.67
CA ASN A 140 21.96 18.33 19.95
C ASN A 140 20.62 18.94 20.38
N GLY A 141 20.02 19.83 19.61
CA GLY A 141 18.68 20.36 19.84
C GLY A 141 17.60 19.27 19.76
N CYS A 142 16.46 19.52 20.40
CA CYS A 142 15.39 18.55 20.61
C CYS A 142 14.14 18.91 19.81
N LEU A 143 13.59 17.93 19.08
CA LEU A 143 12.29 18.03 18.42
C LEU A 143 11.27 17.18 19.18
N CYS A 144 10.07 17.75 19.40
CA CYS A 144 8.94 17.02 19.99
C CYS A 144 7.68 17.28 19.18
N TYR A 145 7.22 16.28 18.42
CA TYR A 145 5.99 16.39 17.63
C TYR A 145 4.97 15.34 18.02
N ILE A 146 3.69 15.78 18.05
CA ILE A 146 2.55 14.88 18.01
C ILE A 146 2.04 14.82 16.56
N THR A 147 1.98 13.62 15.99
CA THR A 147 1.53 13.39 14.59
C THR A 147 0.70 12.11 14.48
N SER A 148 0.16 11.84 13.29
CA SER A 148 -0.39 10.50 13.02
C SER A 148 0.70 9.43 13.15
N ASN A 149 0.36 8.29 13.76
CA ASN A 149 1.28 7.15 13.89
C ASN A 149 1.41 6.31 12.60
N LYS A 150 0.65 6.61 11.54
CA LYS A 150 0.64 5.84 10.29
C LYS A 150 2.01 5.73 9.64
N TRP A 151 2.87 6.76 9.76
CA TRP A 151 4.22 6.73 9.21
C TRP A 151 5.06 5.58 9.77
N MET A 152 4.75 5.10 10.98
CA MET A 152 5.50 4.01 11.61
C MET A 152 5.39 2.70 10.80
N ARG A 153 4.24 2.46 10.12
CA ARG A 153 3.95 1.20 9.42
C ARG A 153 3.65 1.36 7.93
N ALA A 154 3.08 2.49 7.51
CA ALA A 154 2.71 2.70 6.11
C ALA A 154 3.92 2.78 5.17
N GLY A 155 3.71 2.40 3.90
CA GLY A 155 4.75 2.43 2.88
C GLY A 155 5.35 3.82 2.64
N TYR A 156 4.52 4.87 2.65
CA TYR A 156 5.00 6.25 2.49
C TYR A 156 5.90 6.74 3.64
N GLY A 157 5.81 6.12 4.82
CA GLY A 157 6.64 6.44 5.97
C GLY A 157 8.07 5.92 5.88
N LYS A 158 8.41 5.11 4.86
CA LYS A 158 9.74 4.52 4.69
C LYS A 158 10.84 5.58 4.64
N GLU A 159 10.64 6.62 3.84
CA GLU A 159 11.63 7.70 3.70
C GLU A 159 11.81 8.49 5.01
N LEU A 160 10.73 8.72 5.75
CA LEU A 160 10.78 9.36 7.06
C LEU A 160 11.53 8.49 8.09
N ARG A 161 11.25 7.18 8.16
CA ARG A 161 11.97 6.25 9.03
C ARG A 161 13.46 6.18 8.69
N GLN A 162 13.79 6.15 7.38
CA GLN A 162 15.18 6.21 6.92
C GLN A 162 15.86 7.51 7.33
N TYR A 163 15.15 8.64 7.25
CA TYR A 163 15.65 9.95 7.67
C TYR A 163 15.97 9.96 9.17
N PHE A 164 15.07 9.45 10.00
CA PHE A 164 15.30 9.37 11.45
C PHE A 164 16.57 8.58 11.79
N ILE A 165 16.73 7.40 11.22
CA ILE A 165 17.90 6.55 11.46
C ILE A 165 19.20 7.20 11.00
N ALA A 166 19.17 7.88 9.87
CA ALA A 166 20.38 8.40 9.24
C ALA A 166 20.79 9.79 9.74
N LYS A 167 19.88 10.58 10.30
CA LYS A 167 20.07 12.01 10.54
C LYS A 167 19.69 12.49 11.95
N THR A 168 19.07 11.64 12.76
CA THR A 168 18.56 12.03 14.07
C THR A 168 18.76 10.91 15.09
N ASN A 169 18.56 11.22 16.35
CA ASN A 169 18.49 10.25 17.44
C ASN A 169 17.06 10.27 18.04
N PRO A 170 16.15 9.38 17.64
CA PRO A 170 14.87 9.19 18.30
C PRO A 170 15.07 8.68 19.72
N VAL A 171 14.76 9.51 20.73
CA VAL A 171 14.98 9.17 22.14
C VAL A 171 13.74 8.63 22.83
N LEU A 172 12.54 9.10 22.41
CA LEU A 172 11.27 8.63 22.97
C LEU A 172 10.19 8.56 21.90
N LEU A 173 9.47 7.44 21.86
CA LEU A 173 8.30 7.23 21.00
C LEU A 173 7.12 6.72 21.83
N ILE A 174 6.03 7.50 21.87
CA ILE A 174 4.78 7.13 22.55
C ILE A 174 3.72 6.92 21.48
N ASP A 175 3.19 5.71 21.34
CA ASP A 175 2.10 5.38 20.41
C ASP A 175 0.78 5.32 21.17
N PHE A 176 -0.19 6.16 20.77
CA PHE A 176 -1.55 6.17 21.33
C PHE A 176 -2.48 5.26 20.52
N ALA A 177 -2.07 4.01 20.36
CA ALA A 177 -2.80 3.03 19.56
C ALA A 177 -4.25 2.83 20.07
N GLY A 178 -5.23 3.09 19.21
CA GLY A 178 -6.65 2.91 19.53
C GLY A 178 -7.28 4.00 20.38
N ILE A 179 -6.53 5.00 20.86
CA ILE A 179 -7.05 6.13 21.61
C ILE A 179 -7.32 7.32 20.68
N LYS A 180 -8.49 7.92 20.84
CA LYS A 180 -8.83 9.20 20.20
C LYS A 180 -8.31 10.35 21.06
N ILE A 181 -7.19 10.95 20.66
CA ILE A 181 -6.56 12.08 21.37
C ILE A 181 -7.22 13.41 21.02
N PHE A 182 -7.71 13.58 19.80
CA PHE A 182 -8.35 14.82 19.32
C PHE A 182 -9.82 14.58 18.97
N ASP A 183 -10.73 15.42 19.46
CA ASP A 183 -12.16 15.29 19.18
C ASP A 183 -12.51 15.46 17.70
N ALA A 184 -11.80 16.32 17.00
CA ALA A 184 -12.04 16.65 15.60
C ALA A 184 -11.39 15.67 14.60
N ALA A 185 -10.48 14.79 15.05
CA ALA A 185 -9.73 13.91 14.15
C ALA A 185 -9.89 12.44 14.54
N THR A 186 -10.29 11.61 13.58
CA THR A 186 -10.32 10.13 13.70
C THR A 186 -8.98 9.52 13.31
N VAL A 187 -7.89 10.05 13.89
CA VAL A 187 -6.52 9.62 13.54
C VAL A 187 -5.83 9.12 14.80
N GLU A 188 -5.28 7.92 14.72
CA GLU A 188 -4.37 7.41 15.74
C GLU A 188 -3.08 8.23 15.70
N THR A 189 -2.59 8.63 16.87
CA THR A 189 -1.47 9.56 16.99
C THR A 189 -0.28 8.94 17.72
N ASN A 190 0.87 9.58 17.58
CA ASN A 190 2.07 9.29 18.35
C ASN A 190 2.76 10.60 18.78
N ILE A 191 3.52 10.56 19.86
CA ILE A 191 4.51 11.59 20.20
C ILE A 191 5.88 11.00 19.90
N LEU A 192 6.68 11.74 19.10
CA LEU A 192 8.09 11.44 18.91
C LEU A 192 8.94 12.56 19.45
N ILE A 193 9.91 12.21 20.30
CA ILE A 193 10.99 13.09 20.73
C ILE A 193 12.28 12.59 20.08
N ALA A 194 12.93 13.47 19.33
CA ALA A 194 14.19 13.15 18.65
C ALA A 194 15.20 14.29 18.78
N LYS A 195 16.48 13.96 18.87
CA LYS A 195 17.58 14.91 18.92
C LYS A 195 18.31 15.02 17.59
N LYS A 196 18.86 16.18 17.28
CA LYS A 196 19.72 16.42 16.12
C LYS A 196 21.14 15.92 16.40
N GLU A 197 21.28 14.63 16.52
CA GLU A 197 22.53 13.91 16.73
C GLU A 197 22.49 12.53 16.08
N SER A 198 23.60 11.80 16.06
CA SER A 198 23.66 10.45 15.50
C SER A 198 22.82 9.48 16.33
N TYR A 199 22.11 8.57 15.65
CA TYR A 199 21.25 7.59 16.30
C TYR A 199 22.06 6.63 17.18
N THR A 200 21.70 6.56 18.46
CA THR A 200 22.34 5.68 19.45
C THR A 200 21.87 4.22 19.34
N GLN A 201 20.95 3.94 18.41
CA GLN A 201 20.29 2.63 18.21
C GLN A 201 19.47 2.16 19.43
N ASN A 202 19.09 3.10 20.30
CA ASN A 202 18.25 2.87 21.46
C ASN A 202 17.19 3.97 21.55
N THR A 203 15.92 3.59 21.42
CA THR A 203 14.77 4.49 21.58
C THR A 203 13.89 3.93 22.69
N LEU A 204 13.60 4.70 23.72
CA LEU A 204 12.56 4.34 24.67
C LEU A 204 11.20 4.44 23.98
N ALA A 205 10.38 3.40 24.04
CA ALA A 205 9.08 3.42 23.41
C ALA A 205 8.01 2.74 24.26
N CYS A 206 6.78 3.27 24.22
CA CYS A 206 5.64 2.66 24.89
C CYS A 206 4.35 2.84 24.08
N ILE A 207 3.37 1.97 24.35
CA ILE A 207 2.02 2.03 23.80
C ILE A 207 1.08 2.41 24.95
N ILE A 208 0.29 3.46 24.75
CA ILE A 208 -0.77 3.88 25.68
C ILE A 208 -2.10 3.56 25.01
N SER A 209 -2.85 2.63 25.58
CA SER A 209 -4.11 2.12 25.02
C SER A 209 -5.36 2.43 25.84
N ASN A 210 -5.22 3.15 26.96
CA ASN A 210 -6.34 3.56 27.81
C ASN A 210 -6.36 5.07 27.99
N THR A 211 -7.53 5.71 27.81
CA THR A 211 -7.73 7.16 28.00
C THR A 211 -7.51 7.63 29.42
N ASP A 212 -7.82 6.80 30.42
CA ASP A 212 -7.62 7.13 31.84
C ASP A 212 -6.14 7.33 32.20
N ASP A 213 -5.27 6.77 31.39
CA ASP A 213 -3.82 6.83 31.55
C ASP A 213 -3.23 8.17 31.10
N LEU A 214 -3.94 8.97 30.30
CA LEU A 214 -3.43 10.25 29.78
C LEU A 214 -3.07 11.25 30.89
N ASN A 215 -3.79 11.24 32.00
CA ASN A 215 -3.52 12.12 33.15
C ASN A 215 -2.25 11.75 33.92
N LYS A 216 -1.68 10.56 33.66
CA LYS A 216 -0.49 10.02 34.32
C LYS A 216 0.61 9.69 33.30
N LEU A 217 0.58 10.30 32.12
CA LEU A 217 1.43 9.94 30.98
C LEU A 217 2.92 9.85 31.34
N SER A 218 3.46 10.82 32.08
CA SER A 218 4.87 10.82 32.47
C SER A 218 5.25 9.62 33.35
N VAL A 219 4.38 9.26 34.29
CA VAL A 219 4.58 8.11 35.18
C VAL A 219 4.52 6.80 34.39
N LEU A 220 3.54 6.68 33.50
CA LEU A 220 3.37 5.50 32.67
C LEU A 220 4.54 5.30 31.70
N VAL A 221 5.01 6.38 31.08
CA VAL A 221 6.20 6.32 30.24
C VAL A 221 7.40 5.80 31.03
N GLN A 222 7.62 6.30 32.25
CA GLN A 222 8.71 5.80 33.10
C GLN A 222 8.58 4.33 33.49
N GLN A 223 7.35 3.83 33.66
CA GLN A 223 7.10 2.47 34.10
C GLN A 223 7.00 1.45 32.97
N GLN A 224 6.50 1.87 31.80
CA GLN A 224 6.12 0.96 30.70
C GLN A 224 7.01 1.08 29.46
N ALA A 225 7.83 2.15 29.37
CA ALA A 225 8.69 2.30 28.19
C ALA A 225 9.73 1.17 28.14
N VAL A 226 9.85 0.59 26.97
CA VAL A 226 10.83 -0.45 26.66
C VAL A 226 11.86 0.08 25.69
N GLU A 227 13.06 -0.45 25.74
CA GLU A 227 14.10 -0.14 24.76
C GLU A 227 13.79 -0.82 23.43
N CYS A 228 13.70 -0.01 22.39
CA CYS A 228 13.47 -0.45 21.02
C CYS A 228 14.64 -0.04 20.12
N ARG A 229 15.07 -0.97 19.28
CA ARG A 229 16.09 -0.71 18.26
C ARG A 229 15.44 -0.66 16.88
N PHE A 230 15.33 0.54 16.30
CA PHE A 230 14.83 0.75 14.96
C PHE A 230 16.01 0.80 13.97
N ALA A 231 16.52 -0.37 13.56
CA ALA A 231 17.76 -0.49 12.79
C ALA A 231 17.60 -0.28 11.27
N SER A 232 16.37 -0.29 10.76
CA SER A 232 16.07 -0.19 9.32
C SER A 232 14.87 0.71 9.05
N SER A 233 14.66 1.05 7.78
CA SER A 233 13.47 1.77 7.31
C SER A 233 12.21 0.90 7.24
N ASP A 234 12.26 -0.34 7.69
CA ASP A 234 11.09 -1.20 7.86
C ASP A 234 10.10 -0.61 8.87
N SER A 235 8.93 -1.23 9.00
CA SER A 235 7.92 -0.76 9.96
C SER A 235 8.50 -0.67 11.39
N TRP A 236 8.31 0.47 12.02
CA TRP A 236 8.65 0.65 13.42
C TRP A 236 7.52 0.13 14.30
N VAL A 237 7.81 -0.93 15.03
CA VAL A 237 6.85 -1.62 15.90
C VAL A 237 7.39 -1.61 17.32
N ILE A 238 6.59 -1.15 18.26
CA ILE A 238 6.94 -1.19 19.69
C ILE A 238 6.57 -2.58 20.19
N LEU A 239 7.55 -3.32 20.67
CA LEU A 239 7.41 -4.69 21.16
C LEU A 239 7.96 -4.80 22.59
N SER A 240 7.23 -5.49 23.47
CA SER A 240 7.74 -5.89 24.78
C SER A 240 8.94 -6.84 24.64
N PRO A 241 9.75 -7.06 25.68
CA PRO A 241 10.92 -7.95 25.59
C PRO A 241 10.56 -9.37 25.11
N ILE A 242 9.41 -9.91 25.55
CA ILE A 242 8.96 -11.23 25.10
C ILE A 242 8.53 -11.22 23.63
N GLU A 243 7.87 -10.16 23.18
CA GLU A 243 7.49 -10.00 21.77
C GLU A 243 8.70 -9.77 20.86
N GLN A 244 9.74 -9.10 21.36
CA GLN A 244 11.02 -8.98 20.66
C GLN A 244 11.69 -10.35 20.49
N SER A 245 11.68 -11.21 21.53
CA SER A 245 12.18 -12.57 21.45
C SER A 245 11.44 -13.40 20.41
N ILE A 246 10.09 -13.34 20.41
CA ILE A 246 9.25 -14.02 19.42
C ILE A 246 9.61 -13.55 18.00
N LYS A 247 9.66 -12.25 17.80
CA LYS A 247 9.99 -11.67 16.48
C LYS A 247 11.38 -12.07 16.02
N GLN A 248 12.38 -12.07 16.91
CA GLN A 248 13.75 -12.48 16.58
C GLN A 248 13.80 -13.93 16.11
N LYS A 249 13.08 -14.85 16.78
CA LYS A 249 12.99 -16.25 16.35
C LYS A 249 12.35 -16.38 14.97
N ILE A 250 11.23 -15.67 14.74
CA ILE A 250 10.55 -15.67 13.44
C ILE A 250 11.48 -15.15 12.36
N ASP A 251 12.17 -14.02 12.58
CA ASP A 251 13.07 -13.39 11.61
C ASP A 251 14.30 -14.28 11.30
N THR A 252 14.78 -15.05 12.29
CA THR A 252 15.95 -15.92 12.14
C THR A 252 15.63 -17.20 11.39
N ILE A 253 14.46 -17.80 11.64
CA ILE A 253 14.07 -19.12 11.10
C ILE A 253 13.31 -18.98 9.80
N GLY A 254 12.52 -17.91 9.64
CA GLY A 254 11.62 -17.73 8.51
C GLY A 254 12.23 -16.98 7.33
N THR A 255 11.48 -16.97 6.25
CA THR A 255 11.82 -16.26 5.00
C THR A 255 10.61 -15.44 4.56
N PRO A 256 10.78 -14.19 4.11
CA PRO A 256 9.66 -13.39 3.58
C PRO A 256 8.97 -14.10 2.41
N LEU A 257 7.64 -14.03 2.35
CA LEU A 257 6.87 -14.71 1.30
C LEU A 257 7.20 -14.24 -0.11
N LYS A 258 7.69 -13.02 -0.29
CA LYS A 258 8.20 -12.52 -1.59
C LYS A 258 9.36 -13.34 -2.15
N ASP A 259 10.09 -14.06 -1.29
CA ASP A 259 11.26 -14.87 -1.64
C ASP A 259 10.90 -16.39 -1.76
N TRP A 260 9.59 -16.71 -1.72
CA TRP A 260 9.07 -18.03 -2.00
C TRP A 260 8.67 -18.15 -3.48
N ASN A 261 8.66 -19.36 -4.01
CA ASN A 261 8.19 -19.61 -5.40
C ASN A 261 6.66 -19.63 -5.45
N ILE A 262 6.07 -18.45 -5.25
CA ILE A 262 4.61 -18.21 -5.23
C ILE A 262 4.26 -16.98 -6.04
N ASN A 263 3.01 -16.91 -6.48
CA ASN A 263 2.44 -15.73 -7.12
C ASN A 263 1.25 -15.22 -6.32
N ILE A 264 1.20 -13.92 -6.06
CA ILE A 264 0.08 -13.26 -5.40
C ILE A 264 -0.57 -12.29 -6.37
N TYR A 265 -1.88 -12.46 -6.58
CA TYR A 265 -2.69 -11.63 -7.47
C TYR A 265 -3.88 -11.04 -6.72
N ARG A 266 -4.38 -9.94 -7.26
CA ARG A 266 -5.67 -9.38 -6.86
C ARG A 266 -6.78 -10.03 -7.67
N GLY A 267 -7.96 -10.13 -7.09
CA GLY A 267 -9.17 -10.57 -7.79
C GLY A 267 -9.65 -9.56 -8.85
N VAL A 268 -10.64 -9.97 -9.60
CA VAL A 268 -11.07 -9.32 -10.85
C VAL A 268 -11.93 -8.08 -10.58
N LEU A 269 -11.58 -6.95 -11.20
CA LEU A 269 -12.38 -5.74 -11.25
C LEU A 269 -13.20 -5.69 -12.55
N THR A 270 -14.52 -5.74 -12.43
CA THR A 270 -15.43 -5.72 -13.60
C THR A 270 -15.63 -4.31 -14.16
N GLY A 271 -15.49 -3.29 -13.32
CA GLY A 271 -15.86 -1.91 -13.63
C GLY A 271 -17.36 -1.62 -13.53
N TYR A 272 -18.22 -2.64 -13.54
CA TYR A 272 -19.66 -2.53 -13.29
C TYR A 272 -20.22 -3.90 -12.84
N ASN A 273 -20.25 -4.11 -11.53
CA ASN A 273 -20.62 -5.42 -10.96
C ASN A 273 -22.02 -5.87 -11.32
N ASP A 274 -23.01 -4.97 -11.38
CA ASP A 274 -24.41 -5.34 -11.65
C ASP A 274 -24.60 -6.03 -12.99
N ALA A 275 -23.78 -5.70 -14.01
CA ALA A 275 -23.84 -6.32 -15.32
C ALA A 275 -23.02 -7.62 -15.40
N PHE A 276 -21.89 -7.69 -14.70
CA PHE A 276 -20.94 -8.79 -14.88
C PHE A 276 -20.94 -9.83 -13.76
N ILE A 277 -21.56 -9.53 -12.60
CA ILE A 277 -21.72 -10.49 -11.51
C ILE A 277 -23.20 -10.83 -11.38
N ILE A 278 -23.53 -12.08 -11.69
CA ILE A 278 -24.89 -12.57 -11.82
C ILE A 278 -25.19 -13.69 -10.82
N SER A 279 -26.46 -13.85 -10.47
CA SER A 279 -26.93 -14.96 -9.63
C SER A 279 -26.99 -16.29 -10.41
N THR A 280 -27.17 -17.39 -9.68
CA THR A 280 -27.41 -18.72 -10.27
C THR A 280 -28.65 -18.72 -11.16
N GLU A 281 -29.72 -18.07 -10.75
CA GLU A 281 -30.97 -17.95 -11.52
C GLU A 281 -30.72 -17.24 -12.85
N LYS A 282 -30.01 -16.10 -12.81
CA LYS A 282 -29.69 -15.33 -14.01
C LYS A 282 -28.75 -16.08 -14.95
N ARG A 283 -27.78 -16.82 -14.41
CA ARG A 283 -26.92 -17.71 -15.20
C ARG A 283 -27.77 -18.76 -15.94
N ASN A 284 -28.69 -19.42 -15.24
CA ASN A 284 -29.54 -20.43 -15.82
C ASN A 284 -30.48 -19.85 -16.89
N GLU A 285 -31.01 -18.65 -16.69
CA GLU A 285 -31.79 -17.91 -17.68
C GLU A 285 -30.97 -17.63 -18.96
N ILE A 286 -29.74 -17.13 -18.83
CA ILE A 286 -28.86 -16.88 -19.98
C ILE A 286 -28.56 -18.18 -20.73
N LEU A 287 -28.26 -19.27 -20.01
CA LEU A 287 -28.01 -20.56 -20.62
C LEU A 287 -29.25 -21.15 -21.32
N ALA A 288 -30.44 -20.89 -20.80
CA ALA A 288 -31.70 -21.33 -21.44
C ALA A 288 -32.01 -20.50 -22.71
N ASN A 289 -31.50 -19.27 -22.82
CA ASN A 289 -31.68 -18.41 -24.00
C ASN A 289 -30.67 -18.69 -25.11
N CYS A 290 -29.69 -19.59 -24.92
CA CYS A 290 -28.75 -20.00 -25.96
C CYS A 290 -29.50 -20.76 -27.08
N GLN A 291 -29.20 -20.43 -28.35
CA GLN A 291 -29.91 -20.98 -29.52
C GLN A 291 -29.39 -22.36 -29.95
N THR A 292 -28.15 -22.69 -29.60
CA THR A 292 -27.51 -23.95 -29.94
C THR A 292 -26.79 -24.55 -28.73
N GLU A 293 -26.57 -25.86 -28.74
CA GLU A 293 -25.82 -26.55 -27.68
C GLU A 293 -24.35 -26.07 -27.63
N ASP A 294 -23.76 -25.76 -28.78
CA ASP A 294 -22.42 -25.21 -28.87
C ASP A 294 -22.32 -23.84 -28.23
N GLU A 295 -23.29 -22.95 -28.45
CA GLU A 295 -23.38 -21.66 -27.77
C GLU A 295 -23.53 -21.86 -26.25
N ARG A 296 -24.40 -22.78 -25.86
CA ARG A 296 -24.65 -23.07 -24.45
C ARG A 296 -23.40 -23.57 -23.73
N THR A 297 -22.66 -24.47 -24.36
CA THR A 297 -21.39 -24.99 -23.81
C THR A 297 -20.36 -23.87 -23.63
N ARG A 298 -20.12 -23.09 -24.69
CA ARG A 298 -19.19 -21.95 -24.61
C ARG A 298 -19.62 -20.89 -23.57
N THR A 299 -20.93 -20.63 -23.50
CA THR A 299 -21.48 -19.69 -22.52
C THR A 299 -21.34 -20.20 -21.09
N ALA A 300 -21.52 -21.50 -20.88
CA ALA A 300 -21.30 -22.11 -19.56
C ALA A 300 -19.83 -22.02 -19.11
N GLU A 301 -18.87 -22.15 -20.03
CA GLU A 301 -17.44 -21.96 -19.76
C GLU A 301 -17.06 -20.51 -19.50
N LEU A 302 -17.74 -19.55 -20.16
CA LEU A 302 -17.52 -18.13 -19.99
C LEU A 302 -18.03 -17.63 -18.62
N ILE A 303 -19.11 -18.21 -18.11
CA ILE A 303 -19.75 -17.80 -16.86
C ILE A 303 -19.23 -18.65 -15.70
N ARG A 304 -18.24 -18.12 -14.99
CA ARG A 304 -17.48 -18.81 -13.94
C ARG A 304 -17.93 -18.41 -12.53
N PRO A 305 -17.91 -19.32 -11.54
CA PRO A 305 -18.20 -18.97 -10.15
C PRO A 305 -17.25 -17.89 -9.64
N ILE A 306 -17.78 -16.90 -8.90
CA ILE A 306 -16.99 -15.82 -8.29
C ILE A 306 -17.07 -15.88 -6.77
N LEU A 307 -15.93 -15.59 -6.09
CA LEU A 307 -15.83 -15.58 -4.64
C LEU A 307 -15.49 -14.17 -4.14
N ARG A 308 -16.32 -13.66 -3.21
CA ARG A 308 -16.13 -12.33 -2.61
C ARG A 308 -15.41 -12.45 -1.27
N GLY A 309 -14.74 -11.38 -0.83
CA GLY A 309 -14.02 -11.34 0.45
C GLY A 309 -14.89 -11.70 1.66
N ARG A 310 -16.17 -11.28 1.70
CA ARG A 310 -17.11 -11.62 2.77
C ARG A 310 -17.54 -13.09 2.84
N ASP A 311 -17.36 -13.81 1.74
CA ASP A 311 -17.73 -15.24 1.64
C ASP A 311 -16.62 -16.13 2.23
N ILE A 312 -15.41 -15.58 2.44
CA ILE A 312 -14.22 -16.30 2.89
C ILE A 312 -14.20 -16.38 4.42
N LYS A 313 -13.90 -17.57 4.93
CA LYS A 313 -13.69 -17.89 6.34
C LYS A 313 -12.32 -18.53 6.51
N ARG A 314 -11.88 -18.73 7.76
CA ARG A 314 -10.66 -19.47 8.05
C ARG A 314 -10.84 -20.94 7.63
N TYR A 315 -9.99 -21.42 6.73
CA TYR A 315 -9.99 -22.77 6.11
C TYR A 315 -11.21 -23.11 5.25
N ALA A 316 -12.19 -22.22 5.11
CA ALA A 316 -13.44 -22.49 4.40
C ALA A 316 -13.98 -21.24 3.70
N TYR A 317 -14.99 -21.42 2.86
CA TYR A 317 -15.77 -20.34 2.27
C TYR A 317 -17.24 -20.74 2.15
N ASN A 318 -18.12 -19.74 2.20
CA ASN A 318 -19.55 -19.89 1.98
C ASN A 318 -19.90 -19.22 0.64
N TRP A 319 -19.86 -19.98 -0.44
CA TRP A 319 -20.17 -19.43 -1.75
C TRP A 319 -21.63 -18.94 -1.84
N ALA A 320 -21.82 -17.73 -2.35
CA ALA A 320 -23.11 -17.05 -2.39
C ALA A 320 -23.93 -17.36 -3.66
N GLY A 321 -23.56 -18.35 -4.46
CA GLY A 321 -24.26 -18.67 -5.71
C GLY A 321 -24.09 -17.62 -6.81
N LEU A 322 -22.98 -16.88 -6.80
CA LEU A 322 -22.70 -15.83 -7.76
C LEU A 322 -21.69 -16.27 -8.83
N TYR A 323 -21.87 -15.73 -10.02
CA TYR A 323 -21.03 -16.00 -11.18
C TYR A 323 -20.53 -14.72 -11.82
N LEU A 324 -19.36 -14.78 -12.42
CA LEU A 324 -18.77 -13.75 -13.27
C LEU A 324 -18.98 -14.09 -14.74
N ILE A 325 -19.45 -13.15 -15.53
CA ILE A 325 -19.31 -13.18 -17.00
C ILE A 325 -17.86 -12.81 -17.29
N ALA A 326 -17.00 -13.81 -17.51
CA ALA A 326 -15.54 -13.68 -17.50
C ALA A 326 -14.98 -13.25 -18.86
N THR A 327 -15.49 -12.17 -19.42
CA THR A 327 -15.03 -11.59 -20.69
C THR A 327 -13.71 -10.84 -20.51
N PHE A 328 -12.63 -11.59 -20.28
CA PHE A 328 -11.28 -11.04 -20.11
C PHE A 328 -10.75 -10.44 -21.41
N PRO A 329 -10.31 -9.16 -21.45
CA PRO A 329 -9.77 -8.53 -22.66
C PRO A 329 -8.61 -9.30 -23.29
N SER A 330 -7.76 -9.93 -22.50
CA SER A 330 -6.62 -10.72 -22.97
C SER A 330 -7.01 -11.98 -23.76
N ARG A 331 -8.27 -12.40 -23.67
CA ARG A 331 -8.81 -13.56 -24.40
C ARG A 331 -9.37 -13.22 -25.77
N HIS A 332 -9.55 -11.92 -26.08
CA HIS A 332 -10.03 -11.42 -27.38
C HIS A 332 -11.35 -12.06 -27.84
N TYR A 333 -12.31 -12.20 -26.93
CA TYR A 333 -13.60 -12.77 -27.25
C TYR A 333 -14.31 -12.02 -28.39
N ASP A 334 -14.99 -12.77 -29.26
CA ASP A 334 -16.01 -12.24 -30.18
C ASP A 334 -17.38 -12.39 -29.52
N ILE A 335 -18.01 -11.29 -29.15
CA ILE A 335 -19.31 -11.30 -28.47
C ILE A 335 -20.44 -11.86 -29.34
N GLU A 336 -20.28 -11.85 -30.70
CA GLU A 336 -21.25 -12.40 -31.61
C GLU A 336 -21.36 -13.95 -31.50
N MET A 337 -20.33 -14.59 -30.96
CA MET A 337 -20.34 -16.01 -30.62
C MET A 337 -21.13 -16.35 -29.35
N TYR A 338 -21.59 -15.33 -28.61
CA TYR A 338 -22.30 -15.43 -27.33
C TYR A 338 -23.61 -14.59 -27.35
N PRO A 339 -24.55 -14.86 -28.28
CA PRO A 339 -25.74 -14.01 -28.45
C PRO A 339 -26.57 -13.80 -27.19
N ALA A 340 -26.75 -14.85 -26.38
CA ALA A 340 -27.51 -14.79 -25.13
C ALA A 340 -26.82 -13.86 -24.10
N VAL A 341 -25.49 -13.90 -23.98
CA VAL A 341 -24.72 -12.99 -23.12
C VAL A 341 -24.76 -11.56 -23.66
N LYS A 342 -24.63 -11.37 -24.98
CA LYS A 342 -24.73 -10.07 -25.64
C LYS A 342 -26.07 -9.41 -25.34
N GLN A 343 -27.18 -10.14 -25.55
CA GLN A 343 -28.53 -9.63 -25.27
C GLN A 343 -28.68 -9.23 -23.79
N TYR A 344 -28.24 -10.07 -22.88
CA TYR A 344 -28.26 -9.77 -21.46
C TYR A 344 -27.48 -8.48 -21.13
N LEU A 345 -26.23 -8.36 -21.58
CA LEU A 345 -25.41 -7.16 -21.30
C LEU A 345 -26.05 -5.88 -21.90
N LEU A 346 -26.64 -5.95 -23.08
CA LEU A 346 -27.30 -4.80 -23.71
C LEU A 346 -28.50 -4.30 -22.92
N THR A 347 -29.09 -5.06 -22.01
CA THR A 347 -30.18 -4.59 -21.12
C THR A 347 -29.75 -3.46 -20.19
N PHE A 348 -28.45 -3.30 -19.96
CA PHE A 348 -27.88 -2.23 -19.13
C PHE A 348 -27.61 -0.92 -19.88
N GLY A 349 -27.74 -0.91 -21.20
CA GLY A 349 -27.40 0.22 -22.07
C GLY A 349 -25.91 0.25 -22.42
N ILE A 350 -25.60 0.40 -23.70
CA ILE A 350 -24.22 0.37 -24.19
C ILE A 350 -23.40 1.55 -23.64
N GLU A 351 -24.01 2.71 -23.47
CA GLU A 351 -23.39 3.93 -22.94
C GLU A 351 -22.84 3.74 -21.53
N LYS A 352 -23.52 2.92 -20.71
CA LYS A 352 -23.10 2.58 -19.35
C LYS A 352 -22.00 1.55 -19.34
N LEU A 353 -22.02 0.62 -20.30
CA LEU A 353 -21.04 -0.46 -20.44
C LEU A 353 -19.74 -0.01 -21.11
N GLU A 354 -19.74 1.05 -21.90
CA GLU A 354 -18.54 1.57 -22.53
C GLU A 354 -17.46 1.97 -21.49
N GLN A 355 -16.21 1.81 -21.89
CA GLN A 355 -15.05 2.14 -21.04
C GLN A 355 -14.38 3.44 -21.51
N THR A 356 -15.17 4.48 -21.67
CA THR A 356 -14.73 5.80 -22.16
C THR A 356 -14.45 6.82 -21.04
N GLY A 357 -14.98 6.59 -19.84
CA GLY A 357 -14.95 7.53 -18.73
C GLY A 357 -15.84 8.76 -18.91
N LYS A 358 -16.60 8.82 -20.01
CA LYS A 358 -17.46 9.96 -20.36
C LYS A 358 -18.82 9.87 -19.64
N ALA A 359 -19.52 10.98 -19.62
CA ALA A 359 -20.92 11.02 -19.25
C ALA A 359 -21.77 11.20 -20.50
N TYR A 360 -22.89 10.47 -20.58
CA TYR A 360 -23.88 10.51 -21.64
C TYR A 360 -25.22 11.01 -21.09
N ILE A 361 -26.06 11.60 -21.94
CA ILE A 361 -27.46 11.89 -21.60
C ILE A 361 -28.31 10.91 -22.38
N VAL A 362 -28.98 10.00 -21.68
CA VAL A 362 -29.88 9.00 -22.27
C VAL A 362 -31.25 9.20 -21.65
N ASN A 363 -32.26 9.46 -22.46
CA ASN A 363 -33.66 9.75 -22.03
C ASN A 363 -33.77 10.85 -20.95
N GLY A 364 -32.88 11.86 -21.00
CA GLY A 364 -32.84 12.98 -20.04
C GLY A 364 -32.05 12.69 -18.77
N GLU A 365 -31.57 11.48 -18.56
CA GLU A 365 -30.76 11.11 -17.40
C GLU A 365 -29.26 11.10 -17.73
N LYS A 366 -28.43 11.56 -16.78
CA LYS A 366 -26.96 11.57 -16.91
C LYS A 366 -26.40 10.21 -16.52
N ILE A 367 -25.96 9.43 -17.50
CA ILE A 367 -25.32 8.13 -17.31
C ILE A 367 -23.80 8.31 -17.40
N LYS A 368 -23.05 7.77 -16.43
CA LYS A 368 -21.59 7.77 -16.46
C LYS A 368 -21.10 6.40 -16.95
N ALA A 369 -20.32 6.40 -18.03
CA ALA A 369 -19.61 5.23 -18.52
C ALA A 369 -18.56 4.73 -17.50
N ARG A 370 -18.13 3.47 -17.66
CA ARG A 370 -17.03 2.90 -16.88
C ARG A 370 -15.72 3.68 -17.09
N LYS A 371 -14.77 3.52 -16.17
CA LYS A 371 -13.44 4.15 -16.25
C LYS A 371 -12.82 3.92 -17.64
N LYS A 372 -12.15 4.95 -18.17
CA LYS A 372 -11.49 4.89 -19.50
C LYS A 372 -10.43 3.79 -19.53
N THR A 373 -10.56 2.89 -20.51
CA THR A 373 -9.59 1.86 -20.89
C THR A 373 -9.60 1.73 -22.42
N ASN A 374 -8.87 0.76 -22.98
CA ASN A 374 -8.94 0.40 -24.40
C ASN A 374 -9.81 -0.86 -24.64
N ASN A 375 -10.49 -1.36 -23.59
CA ASN A 375 -11.31 -2.56 -23.68
C ASN A 375 -12.65 -2.28 -24.37
N LYS A 376 -13.26 -3.33 -24.90
CA LYS A 376 -14.59 -3.27 -25.54
C LYS A 376 -15.68 -3.17 -24.47
N TRP A 377 -16.85 -2.70 -24.85
CA TRP A 377 -18.00 -2.47 -23.96
C TRP A 377 -18.45 -3.74 -23.21
N PHE A 378 -18.30 -4.93 -23.80
CA PHE A 378 -18.66 -6.22 -23.19
C PHE A 378 -17.53 -6.87 -22.38
N GLU A 379 -16.33 -6.31 -22.42
CA GLU A 379 -15.19 -6.83 -21.65
C GLU A 379 -15.18 -6.23 -20.24
N ILE A 380 -14.69 -6.97 -19.28
CA ILE A 380 -14.47 -6.45 -17.93
C ILE A 380 -13.36 -5.40 -17.91
N GLN A 381 -13.22 -4.67 -16.81
CA GLN A 381 -12.27 -3.55 -16.75
C GLN A 381 -10.81 -3.99 -16.70
N ASP A 382 -10.50 -5.06 -15.94
CA ASP A 382 -9.13 -5.57 -15.81
C ASP A 382 -8.75 -6.42 -17.02
N SER A 383 -7.54 -6.21 -17.55
CA SER A 383 -7.05 -6.95 -18.73
C SER A 383 -6.78 -8.44 -18.48
N ILE A 384 -6.40 -8.81 -17.26
CA ILE A 384 -6.18 -10.19 -16.79
C ILE A 384 -5.40 -11.06 -17.78
N SER A 385 -4.07 -10.94 -17.80
CA SER A 385 -3.19 -11.81 -18.60
C SER A 385 -2.95 -13.19 -17.97
N TYR A 386 -3.21 -13.33 -16.68
CA TYR A 386 -3.00 -14.53 -15.85
C TYR A 386 -4.30 -15.33 -15.62
N TRP A 387 -5.23 -15.29 -16.56
CA TRP A 387 -6.54 -15.96 -16.43
C TRP A 387 -6.45 -17.49 -16.22
N GLU A 388 -5.38 -18.14 -16.68
CA GLU A 388 -5.12 -19.58 -16.46
C GLU A 388 -4.85 -19.89 -14.97
N ASP A 389 -4.32 -18.94 -14.24
CA ASP A 389 -4.03 -19.10 -12.80
C ASP A 389 -5.29 -19.23 -11.95
N PHE A 390 -6.45 -18.78 -12.45
CA PHE A 390 -7.72 -18.99 -11.75
C PHE A 390 -8.15 -20.46 -11.71
N SER A 391 -7.67 -21.29 -12.63
CA SER A 391 -7.99 -22.73 -12.68
C SER A 391 -6.98 -23.59 -11.92
N LYS A 392 -6.00 -22.99 -11.26
CA LYS A 392 -5.05 -23.68 -10.39
C LYS A 392 -5.54 -23.71 -8.94
N PRO A 393 -5.15 -24.74 -8.15
CA PRO A 393 -5.32 -24.70 -6.70
C PRO A 393 -4.74 -23.40 -6.13
N LYS A 394 -5.48 -22.76 -5.21
CA LYS A 394 -5.09 -21.44 -4.68
C LYS A 394 -5.63 -21.17 -3.30
N ILE A 395 -4.89 -20.39 -2.54
CA ILE A 395 -5.36 -19.78 -1.29
C ILE A 395 -6.04 -18.46 -1.65
N VAL A 396 -7.20 -18.19 -1.07
CA VAL A 396 -7.97 -16.95 -1.26
C VAL A 396 -8.21 -16.24 0.06
N TRP A 397 -8.19 -14.89 0.08
CA TRP A 397 -8.53 -14.09 1.26
C TRP A 397 -9.09 -12.73 0.90
N GLY A 398 -9.82 -12.10 1.83
CA GLY A 398 -10.35 -10.74 1.69
C GLY A 398 -9.34 -9.66 2.04
N GLU A 399 -9.39 -8.50 1.38
CA GLU A 399 -8.49 -7.37 1.65
C GLU A 399 -8.59 -6.84 3.08
N ILE A 400 -9.80 -6.84 3.65
CA ILE A 400 -10.09 -6.28 4.98
C ILE A 400 -10.63 -7.38 5.87
N SER A 401 -9.97 -7.63 6.98
CA SER A 401 -10.39 -8.60 7.99
C SER A 401 -9.81 -8.26 9.36
N ASP A 402 -10.56 -8.54 10.42
CA ASP A 402 -10.14 -8.46 11.81
C ASP A 402 -9.13 -9.55 12.19
N LYS A 403 -9.23 -10.71 11.52
CA LYS A 403 -8.43 -11.91 11.79
C LYS A 403 -7.94 -12.54 10.48
N SER A 404 -6.98 -13.46 10.57
CA SER A 404 -6.57 -14.27 9.43
C SER A 404 -7.73 -15.15 8.97
N LYS A 405 -8.13 -15.00 7.71
CA LYS A 405 -9.21 -15.75 7.05
C LYS A 405 -8.74 -16.16 5.66
N PHE A 406 -7.94 -17.21 5.61
CA PHE A 406 -7.45 -17.79 4.37
C PHE A 406 -8.20 -19.10 4.11
N ALA A 407 -8.74 -19.24 2.90
CA ALA A 407 -9.43 -20.46 2.45
C ALA A 407 -8.71 -21.06 1.26
N PHE A 408 -8.92 -22.35 1.02
CA PHE A 408 -8.30 -23.08 -0.07
C PHE A 408 -9.33 -23.49 -1.12
N ASP A 409 -9.15 -23.01 -2.34
CA ASP A 409 -9.87 -23.47 -3.52
C ASP A 409 -9.05 -24.62 -4.17
N PHE A 410 -9.38 -25.85 -3.78
CA PHE A 410 -8.65 -27.05 -4.18
C PHE A 410 -8.69 -27.34 -5.68
N LEU A 411 -9.83 -27.06 -6.29
CA LEU A 411 -10.10 -27.43 -7.68
C LEU A 411 -9.87 -26.26 -8.66
N GLY A 412 -9.58 -25.05 -8.13
CA GLY A 412 -9.46 -23.88 -8.97
C GLY A 412 -10.77 -23.46 -9.63
N GLU A 413 -11.89 -23.64 -8.94
CA GLU A 413 -13.22 -23.39 -9.50
C GLU A 413 -13.59 -21.91 -9.50
N TYR A 414 -13.13 -21.18 -8.47
CA TYR A 414 -13.60 -19.82 -8.19
C TYR A 414 -12.66 -18.76 -8.72
N ILE A 415 -13.24 -17.70 -9.29
CA ILE A 415 -12.55 -16.46 -9.61
C ILE A 415 -12.70 -15.51 -8.42
N PRO A 416 -11.62 -15.01 -7.80
CA PRO A 416 -11.70 -14.01 -6.74
C PRO A 416 -12.20 -12.66 -7.27
N GLU A 417 -13.08 -11.99 -6.51
CA GLU A 417 -13.60 -10.65 -6.81
C GLU A 417 -12.59 -9.56 -6.37
N ALA A 418 -12.72 -8.34 -6.89
CA ALA A 418 -11.77 -7.22 -6.72
C ALA A 418 -11.37 -6.88 -5.28
N THR A 419 -12.20 -7.24 -4.28
CA THR A 419 -11.89 -7.05 -2.85
C THR A 419 -11.16 -8.24 -2.23
N THR A 420 -10.74 -9.20 -3.05
CA THR A 420 -10.02 -10.41 -2.65
C THR A 420 -8.65 -10.47 -3.29
N PHE A 421 -7.79 -11.26 -2.69
CA PHE A 421 -6.51 -11.67 -3.23
C PHE A 421 -6.44 -13.19 -3.28
N TYR A 422 -5.53 -13.71 -4.09
CA TYR A 422 -5.21 -15.13 -4.08
C TYR A 422 -3.72 -15.36 -4.28
N LEU A 423 -3.30 -16.55 -3.86
CA LEU A 423 -1.92 -17.02 -3.91
C LEU A 423 -1.92 -18.45 -4.51
N ASN A 424 -1.04 -18.69 -5.48
CA ASN A 424 -0.73 -20.02 -5.98
C ASN A 424 0.80 -20.23 -6.02
N GLY A 425 1.24 -21.47 -6.19
CA GLY A 425 2.66 -21.81 -6.25
C GLY A 425 3.01 -23.02 -5.42
N GLU A 426 4.24 -23.09 -4.96
CA GLU A 426 4.76 -24.20 -4.17
C GLU A 426 4.31 -24.14 -2.70
N TYR A 427 4.25 -25.28 -2.04
CA TYR A 427 3.89 -25.43 -0.61
C TYR A 427 2.53 -24.83 -0.23
N ILE A 428 1.59 -24.77 -1.17
CA ILE A 428 0.35 -24.02 -0.99
C ILE A 428 -0.51 -24.54 0.18
N GLU A 429 -0.56 -25.86 0.40
CA GLU A 429 -1.27 -26.48 1.52
C GLU A 429 -0.61 -26.08 2.87
N TYR A 430 0.71 -26.09 2.91
CA TYR A 430 1.45 -25.67 4.07
C TYR A 430 1.29 -24.16 4.35
N LEU A 431 1.31 -23.35 3.30
CA LEU A 431 1.09 -21.91 3.43
C LEU A 431 -0.32 -21.58 3.96
N LEU A 432 -1.34 -22.35 3.60
CA LEU A 432 -2.67 -22.21 4.19
C LEU A 432 -2.63 -22.41 5.71
N THR A 433 -1.88 -23.40 6.18
CA THR A 433 -1.67 -23.71 7.60
C THR A 433 -0.93 -22.57 8.29
N ALA A 434 0.22 -22.19 7.73
CA ALA A 434 1.05 -21.12 8.29
C ALA A 434 0.32 -19.77 8.37
N LEU A 435 -0.34 -19.36 7.29
CA LEU A 435 -1.05 -18.06 7.20
C LEU A 435 -2.27 -17.97 8.14
N ASN A 436 -2.91 -19.10 8.44
CA ASN A 436 -4.02 -19.16 9.39
C ASN A 436 -3.58 -19.41 10.85
N SER A 437 -2.28 -19.60 11.12
CA SER A 437 -1.78 -19.84 12.47
C SER A 437 -1.80 -18.59 13.35
N SER A 438 -1.86 -18.80 14.65
CA SER A 438 -1.77 -17.70 15.63
C SER A 438 -0.45 -16.93 15.54
N VAL A 439 0.66 -17.59 15.15
CA VAL A 439 1.96 -16.94 14.95
C VAL A 439 1.90 -15.93 13.81
N SER A 440 1.40 -16.32 12.64
CA SER A 440 1.28 -15.42 11.50
C SER A 440 0.27 -14.29 11.76
N GLU A 441 -0.83 -14.58 12.43
CA GLU A 441 -1.82 -13.58 12.81
C GLU A 441 -1.23 -12.58 13.81
N TRP A 442 -0.48 -13.06 14.81
CA TRP A 442 0.25 -12.21 15.75
C TRP A 442 1.27 -11.32 15.03
N LEU A 443 2.12 -11.90 14.19
CA LEU A 443 3.13 -11.14 13.45
C LEU A 443 2.47 -10.08 12.57
N PHE A 444 1.40 -10.44 11.86
CA PHE A 444 0.68 -9.51 11.00
C PHE A 444 -0.03 -8.40 11.77
N SER A 445 -0.57 -8.69 12.97
CA SER A 445 -1.16 -7.68 13.86
C SER A 445 -0.14 -6.62 14.28
N LYS A 446 1.13 -7.02 14.43
CA LYS A 446 2.22 -6.11 14.81
C LYS A 446 2.77 -5.33 13.61
N THR A 447 2.93 -5.97 12.45
CA THR A 447 3.62 -5.40 11.27
C THR A 447 2.67 -4.89 10.18
N GLY A 448 1.43 -5.35 10.16
CA GLY A 448 0.43 -4.99 9.16
C GLY A 448 -0.05 -3.54 9.26
N THR A 449 -0.55 -3.00 8.15
CA THR A 449 -1.17 -1.67 8.13
C THR A 449 -2.63 -1.75 8.56
N THR A 450 -3.07 -0.85 9.45
CA THR A 450 -4.46 -0.76 9.89
C THR A 450 -5.28 0.20 9.02
N THR A 451 -6.60 0.02 9.03
CA THR A 451 -7.54 1.09 8.66
C THR A 451 -7.67 2.03 9.85
N GLY A 452 -8.15 3.26 9.66
CA GLY A 452 -8.33 4.21 10.78
C GLY A 452 -9.31 3.78 11.90
N VAL A 453 -9.86 2.55 11.84
CA VAL A 453 -10.74 1.94 12.85
C VAL A 453 -10.17 0.61 13.38
N GLY A 454 -8.86 0.40 13.29
CA GLY A 454 -8.18 -0.77 13.86
C GLY A 454 -8.28 -2.07 13.05
N THR A 455 -9.02 -2.09 11.93
CA THR A 455 -9.10 -3.27 11.07
C THR A 455 -7.84 -3.40 10.21
N ILE A 456 -7.32 -4.61 10.06
CA ILE A 456 -6.08 -4.87 9.32
C ILE A 456 -6.35 -5.01 7.83
N ARG A 457 -5.44 -4.48 7.01
CA ARG A 457 -5.47 -4.61 5.54
C ARG A 457 -4.50 -5.68 5.07
N TRP A 458 -5.06 -6.80 4.61
CA TRP A 458 -4.35 -7.96 4.09
C TRP A 458 -4.01 -7.80 2.59
N LYS A 459 -3.24 -6.75 2.26
CA LYS A 459 -2.85 -6.45 0.87
C LYS A 459 -1.66 -7.29 0.42
N LYS A 460 -1.51 -7.46 -0.90
CA LYS A 460 -0.40 -8.18 -1.53
C LYS A 460 0.96 -7.78 -0.92
N TYR A 461 1.30 -6.49 -0.92
CA TYR A 461 2.62 -6.03 -0.48
C TYR A 461 2.89 -6.30 1.01
N THR A 462 1.85 -6.36 1.86
CA THR A 462 1.99 -6.72 3.28
C THR A 462 2.14 -8.22 3.49
N ILE A 463 1.40 -9.02 2.71
CA ILE A 463 1.54 -10.49 2.73
C ILE A 463 2.92 -10.91 2.20
N GLU A 464 3.41 -10.28 1.15
CA GLU A 464 4.74 -10.54 0.59
C GLU A 464 5.89 -10.32 1.59
N GLN A 465 5.70 -9.43 2.56
CA GLN A 465 6.69 -9.18 3.63
C GLN A 465 6.52 -10.11 4.84
N LEU A 466 5.43 -10.88 4.92
CA LEU A 466 5.20 -11.78 6.04
C LEU A 466 6.27 -12.88 6.04
N ILE A 467 6.91 -13.05 7.19
CA ILE A 467 8.00 -14.01 7.36
C ILE A 467 7.40 -15.37 7.76
N VAL A 468 7.66 -16.39 6.96
CA VAL A 468 7.17 -17.75 7.18
C VAL A 468 8.33 -18.73 7.11
N ALA A 469 8.44 -19.61 8.09
CA ALA A 469 9.45 -20.68 8.10
C ALA A 469 9.10 -21.77 7.09
N LYS A 470 10.09 -22.26 6.34
CA LYS A 470 9.91 -23.45 5.49
C LYS A 470 9.95 -24.71 6.36
N PRO A 471 9.02 -25.67 6.15
CA PRO A 471 9.03 -26.91 6.91
C PRO A 471 10.22 -27.79 6.50
N ASN A 472 10.82 -28.49 7.44
CA ASN A 472 11.72 -29.58 7.11
C ASN A 472 10.92 -30.82 6.65
N TYR A 473 11.61 -31.87 6.22
CA TYR A 473 10.97 -33.08 5.65
C TYR A 473 9.96 -33.73 6.62
N GLU A 474 10.30 -33.88 7.90
CA GLU A 474 9.42 -34.52 8.90
C GLU A 474 8.20 -33.63 9.20
N GLN A 475 8.40 -32.33 9.33
CA GLN A 475 7.32 -31.35 9.53
C GLN A 475 6.37 -31.31 8.34
N GLN A 476 6.92 -31.38 7.13
CA GLN A 476 6.10 -31.44 5.91
C GLN A 476 5.27 -32.73 5.83
N LYS A 477 5.87 -33.86 6.18
CA LYS A 477 5.18 -35.15 6.23
C LYS A 477 4.05 -35.17 7.28
N GLU A 478 4.32 -34.65 8.47
CA GLU A 478 3.34 -34.49 9.56
C GLU A 478 2.18 -33.58 9.10
N HIS A 479 2.51 -32.46 8.48
CA HIS A 479 1.53 -31.52 7.93
C HIS A 479 0.63 -32.17 6.86
N LEU A 480 1.23 -32.83 5.85
CA LEU A 480 0.46 -33.46 4.76
C LEU A 480 -0.50 -34.53 5.27
N ALA A 481 -0.10 -35.31 6.28
CA ALA A 481 -0.98 -36.31 6.91
C ALA A 481 -2.20 -35.66 7.59
N ALA A 482 -2.00 -34.56 8.32
CA ALA A 482 -3.07 -33.81 8.97
C ALA A 482 -3.99 -33.15 7.93
N PHE A 483 -3.41 -32.59 6.88
CA PHE A 483 -4.14 -31.91 5.81
C PHE A 483 -5.02 -32.88 5.00
N GLU A 484 -4.52 -34.09 4.69
CA GLU A 484 -5.33 -35.12 4.05
C GLU A 484 -6.48 -35.62 4.95
N ASN A 485 -6.27 -35.67 6.28
CA ASN A 485 -7.35 -35.98 7.22
C ASN A 485 -8.42 -34.88 7.25
N LEU A 486 -8.02 -33.61 7.15
CA LEU A 486 -8.96 -32.48 7.01
C LEU A 486 -9.79 -32.62 5.71
N LYS A 487 -9.14 -32.86 4.58
CA LYS A 487 -9.80 -33.03 3.26
C LYS A 487 -10.76 -34.22 3.26
N ALA A 488 -10.39 -35.30 3.92
CA ALA A 488 -11.22 -36.49 4.04
C ALA A 488 -12.35 -36.38 5.07
N GLY A 489 -12.49 -35.20 5.74
CA GLY A 489 -13.47 -35.02 6.82
C GLY A 489 -13.19 -35.81 8.09
N LYS A 490 -11.99 -36.40 8.23
CA LYS A 490 -11.56 -37.18 9.42
C LYS A 490 -11.03 -36.30 10.54
N MET A 491 -10.72 -35.05 10.25
CA MET A 491 -10.28 -34.04 11.20
C MET A 491 -11.18 -32.81 11.10
N SER A 492 -11.64 -32.26 12.20
CA SER A 492 -12.43 -31.04 12.21
C SER A 492 -11.57 -29.80 11.90
N ILE A 493 -12.17 -28.70 11.43
CA ILE A 493 -11.47 -27.41 11.25
C ILE A 493 -10.87 -26.91 12.57
N SER A 494 -11.53 -27.16 13.71
CA SER A 494 -11.02 -26.78 15.02
C SER A 494 -9.75 -27.56 15.38
N ASP A 495 -9.77 -28.87 15.20
CA ASP A 495 -8.61 -29.72 15.50
C ASP A 495 -7.43 -29.41 14.56
N PHE A 496 -7.74 -29.11 13.28
CA PHE A 496 -6.73 -28.71 12.32
C PHE A 496 -6.11 -27.35 12.67
N LYS A 497 -6.90 -26.39 13.19
CA LYS A 497 -6.40 -25.11 13.69
C LYS A 497 -5.43 -25.32 14.86
N ASP A 498 -5.80 -26.19 15.82
CA ASP A 498 -4.96 -26.49 16.98
C ASP A 498 -3.66 -27.19 16.56
N PHE A 499 -3.75 -28.14 15.63
CA PHE A 499 -2.59 -28.75 14.99
C PHE A 499 -1.70 -27.70 14.31
N SER A 500 -2.29 -26.81 13.52
CA SER A 500 -1.57 -25.73 12.81
C SER A 500 -0.78 -24.85 13.77
N ASN A 501 -1.39 -24.44 14.88
CA ASN A 501 -0.73 -23.62 15.88
C ASN A 501 0.44 -24.37 16.55
N LYS A 502 0.22 -25.62 16.98
CA LYS A 502 1.26 -26.45 17.59
C LYS A 502 2.43 -26.69 16.64
N LEU A 503 2.15 -26.93 15.36
CA LEU A 503 3.19 -27.10 14.36
C LEU A 503 4.04 -25.83 14.21
N MET A 504 3.40 -24.65 14.13
CA MET A 504 4.12 -23.37 14.03
C MET A 504 4.92 -23.04 15.30
N TYR A 505 4.37 -23.29 16.49
CA TYR A 505 5.10 -23.11 17.74
C TYR A 505 6.37 -23.97 17.81
N LYS A 506 6.27 -25.22 17.35
CA LYS A 506 7.40 -26.14 17.25
C LYS A 506 8.44 -25.68 16.22
N ILE A 507 8.00 -25.22 15.05
CA ILE A 507 8.89 -24.76 13.97
C ILE A 507 9.70 -23.53 14.42
N TYR A 508 9.05 -22.58 15.11
CA TYR A 508 9.70 -21.36 15.60
C TYR A 508 10.37 -21.54 16.99
N GLU A 509 10.37 -22.75 17.53
CA GLU A 509 10.98 -23.08 18.84
C GLU A 509 10.49 -22.14 19.96
N LEU A 510 9.18 -21.86 19.98
CA LEU A 510 8.59 -20.94 20.95
C LEU A 510 8.48 -21.59 22.33
N THR A 511 8.84 -20.83 23.38
CA THR A 511 8.63 -21.23 24.77
C THR A 511 7.16 -21.14 25.18
N ASN A 512 6.78 -21.79 26.28
CA ASN A 512 5.41 -21.70 26.80
C ASN A 512 5.00 -20.26 27.15
N GLU A 513 5.94 -19.41 27.56
CA GLU A 513 5.69 -18.00 27.87
C GLU A 513 5.42 -17.20 26.60
N GLU A 514 6.21 -17.41 25.54
CA GLU A 514 6.02 -16.80 24.23
C GLU A 514 4.70 -17.24 23.57
N ILE A 515 4.34 -18.52 23.70
CA ILE A 515 3.05 -19.05 23.22
C ILE A 515 1.90 -18.34 23.93
N ARG A 516 1.94 -18.21 25.26
CA ARG A 516 0.93 -17.46 26.02
C ARG A 516 0.84 -15.99 25.58
N ALA A 517 1.97 -15.35 25.31
CA ALA A 517 2.00 -13.98 24.83
C ALA A 517 1.31 -13.82 23.46
N ILE A 518 1.45 -14.81 22.57
CA ILE A 518 0.73 -14.86 21.29
C ILE A 518 -0.77 -15.10 21.50
N GLU A 519 -1.13 -16.06 22.36
CA GLU A 519 -2.53 -16.47 22.58
C GLU A 519 -3.34 -15.41 23.35
N ASN A 520 -2.72 -14.64 24.24
CA ASN A 520 -3.37 -13.54 24.97
C ASN A 520 -3.84 -12.40 24.08
N LEU A 521 -3.41 -12.33 22.83
CA LEU A 521 -3.93 -11.38 21.83
C LEU A 521 -5.41 -11.67 21.48
N TYR A 522 -5.94 -12.84 21.84
CA TYR A 522 -7.26 -13.35 21.45
C TYR A 522 -8.24 -13.47 22.63
N ASN A 523 -7.79 -13.21 23.84
CA ASN A 523 -8.60 -13.14 25.05
C ASN A 523 -8.85 -11.67 25.42
#